data_e4d4c4b1804ad1df7e766fc82709f7f1
#
_entry.id   e4d4c4b1804ad1df7e766fc82709f7f1
#
_cell.length_a   1.000
_cell.length_b   1.000
_cell.length_c   1.000
_cell.angle_alpha   90.00
_cell.angle_beta   90.00
_cell.angle_gamma   90.00
#
_symmetry.space_group_name_H-M   'P 1'
#
loop_
_entity.id
_entity.type
_entity.pdbx_description
1 polymer ?
#
loop_
_entity_poly.entity_id
_entity_poly.type
_entity_poly.pdbx_seq_one_letter_code
_entity_poly.pdbx_strand_id
1 'polypeptide(L)'
;MATGKYASNKTMNNVTIYTTMTCPYCYRAKSLLKKLSVPYKEIGVDFKPSLRADMAEKAGKTSVPQIWVNDKHIGGCDDLYALYEEGKLEKILSL
;
A
#
# COMPACT_ATOMS: atom_id res chain seq x y z
N MET A 1 14.78 -16.68 -14.90
CA MET A 1 14.54 -16.71 -14.57
C MET A 1 14.28 -16.64 -14.02
N ALA A 2 14.22 -16.38 -14.29
CA ALA A 2 13.87 -16.19 -13.75
C ALA A 2 13.66 -16.15 -13.16
N THR A 3 13.53 -15.93 -13.43
CA THR A 3 13.23 -15.81 -12.82
C THR A 3 13.20 -15.59 -12.06
N GLY A 4 13.22 -15.26 -12.20
CA GLY A 4 13.02 -14.97 -11.49
C GLY A 4 13.08 -14.48 -10.98
N LYS A 5 13.04 -14.19 -11.05
CA LYS A 5 12.84 -13.83 -10.54
C LYS A 5 12.67 -13.55 -9.95
N TYR A 6 12.37 -13.32 -10.14
CA TYR A 6 11.88 -13.15 -9.42
C TYR A 6 11.87 -13.22 -8.57
N ALA A 7 11.96 -13.13 -8.83
CA ALA A 7 11.71 -13.18 -8.04
C ALA A 7 11.66 -13.07 -7.16
N SER A 8 11.67 -12.86 -7.29
CA SER A 8 11.40 -12.63 -6.58
C SER A 8 11.14 -12.52 -5.84
N ASN A 9 11.03 -12.36 -6.05
CA ASN A 9 10.42 -12.21 -5.48
C ASN A 9 10.28 -12.44 -4.65
N LYS A 10 10.69 -12.65 -4.81
CA LYS A 10 10.47 -12.82 -4.10
C LYS A 10 10.16 -12.80 -3.07
N THR A 11 11.01 -13.32 -2.91
CA THR A 11 10.43 -12.71 -1.82
C THR A 11 9.54 -11.58 -2.16
N MET A 12 8.46 -11.87 -2.46
CA MET A 12 7.51 -10.93 -2.91
C MET A 12 6.84 -10.23 -1.78
N ASN A 13 6.86 -8.93 -1.78
CA ASN A 13 6.09 -8.15 -0.83
C ASN A 13 4.63 -8.14 -1.25
N ASN A 14 3.75 -8.35 -0.29
CA ASN A 14 2.32 -8.22 -0.45
C ASN A 14 1.93 -6.82 -0.05
N VAL A 15 1.80 -5.93 -1.00
CA VAL A 15 1.36 -4.56 -0.73
C VAL A 15 -0.12 -4.45 -1.03
N THR A 16 -0.90 -4.00 -0.04
CA THR A 16 -2.34 -3.80 -0.20
C THR A 16 -2.66 -2.36 0.13
N ILE A 17 -3.45 -1.72 -0.72
CA ILE A 17 -3.87 -0.34 -0.51
C ILE A 17 -5.39 -0.25 -0.66
N TYR A 18 -6.05 0.32 0.35
CA TYR A 18 -7.48 0.59 0.31
C TYR A 18 -7.69 2.03 -0.15
N THR A 19 -8.59 2.22 -1.11
CA THR A 19 -8.77 3.51 -1.77
C THR A 19 -10.23 3.83 -2.03
N THR A 20 -10.47 5.08 -2.42
CA THR A 20 -11.72 5.47 -3.07
C THR A 20 -11.37 6.15 -4.38
N MET A 21 -12.35 6.25 -5.28
CA MET A 21 -12.12 6.78 -6.63
C MET A 21 -11.79 8.27 -6.65
N THR A 22 -12.29 9.02 -5.67
CA THR A 22 -12.14 10.48 -5.65
C THR A 22 -11.15 10.95 -4.62
N CYS A 23 -10.19 10.11 -4.25
CA CYS A 23 -9.23 10.42 -3.19
C CYS A 23 -7.89 10.86 -3.77
N PRO A 24 -7.54 12.15 -3.71
CA PRO A 24 -6.24 12.62 -4.23
C PRO A 24 -5.05 11.97 -3.52
N TYR A 25 -5.16 11.75 -2.22
CA TYR A 25 -4.08 11.11 -1.45
C TYR A 25 -3.90 9.66 -1.84
N CYS A 26 -4.99 8.96 -2.20
CA CYS A 26 -4.89 7.61 -2.72
C CYS A 26 -4.11 7.60 -4.03
N TYR A 27 -4.38 8.57 -4.87
CA TYR A 27 -3.71 8.70 -6.15
C TYR A 27 -2.21 8.93 -5.95
N ARG A 28 -1.86 9.81 -5.02
CA ARG A 28 -0.46 10.10 -4.72
C ARG A 28 0.26 8.88 -4.18
N ALA A 29 -0.37 8.14 -3.28
CA ALA A 29 0.22 6.93 -2.73
C ALA A 29 0.47 5.88 -3.82
N LYS A 30 -0.52 5.68 -4.70
CA LYS A 30 -0.36 4.75 -5.81
C LYS A 30 0.75 5.19 -6.77
N SER A 31 0.85 6.50 -7.00
CA SER A 31 1.89 7.04 -7.88
C SER A 31 3.29 6.75 -7.33
N LEU A 32 3.46 6.86 -6.02
CA LEU A 32 4.74 6.54 -5.42
C LEU A 32 5.08 5.06 -5.57
N LEU A 33 4.12 4.19 -5.32
CA LEU A 33 4.35 2.76 -5.50
C LEU A 33 4.71 2.40 -6.93
N LYS A 34 4.04 3.04 -7.89
CA LYS A 34 4.35 2.83 -9.31
C LYS A 34 5.75 3.34 -9.65
N LYS A 35 6.12 4.50 -9.11
CA LYS A 35 7.44 5.07 -9.33
C LYS A 35 8.54 4.13 -8.83
N LEU A 36 8.28 3.43 -7.76
CA LEU A 36 9.23 2.48 -7.18
C LEU A 36 9.12 1.09 -7.81
N SER A 37 8.26 0.94 -8.80
CA SER A 37 8.01 -0.34 -9.49
C SER A 37 7.54 -1.41 -8.52
N VAL A 38 6.74 -1.03 -7.53
CA VAL A 38 6.20 -1.95 -6.53
C VAL A 38 4.80 -2.36 -6.93
N PRO A 39 4.56 -3.64 -7.22
CA PRO A 39 3.19 -4.11 -7.47
C PRO A 39 2.37 -4.04 -6.19
N TYR A 40 1.10 -3.74 -6.33
CA TYR A 40 0.21 -3.66 -5.19
C TYR A 40 -1.19 -4.13 -5.56
N LYS A 41 -1.92 -4.57 -4.55
CA LYS A 41 -3.32 -4.93 -4.69
C LYS A 41 -4.15 -3.74 -4.20
N GLU A 42 -5.03 -3.26 -5.05
CA GLU A 42 -5.90 -2.14 -4.69
C GLU A 42 -7.29 -2.66 -4.35
N ILE A 43 -7.81 -2.20 -3.21
CA ILE A 43 -9.15 -2.55 -2.77
C ILE A 43 -9.95 -1.26 -2.67
N GLY A 44 -10.86 -1.05 -3.62
CA GLY A 44 -11.74 0.10 -3.61
C GLY A 44 -12.86 -0.10 -2.61
N VAL A 45 -13.09 0.88 -1.75
CA VAL A 45 -14.11 0.77 -0.72
C VAL A 45 -15.30 1.68 -0.99
N ASP A 46 -15.34 2.31 -2.18
CA ASP A 46 -16.50 3.10 -2.59
C ASP A 46 -17.76 2.24 -2.55
N PHE A 47 -18.78 2.73 -1.88
CA PHE A 47 -20.09 2.07 -1.84
C PHE A 47 -20.03 0.63 -1.30
N LYS A 48 -18.98 0.32 -0.53
CA LYS A 48 -18.80 -1.00 0.08
C LYS A 48 -18.57 -0.84 1.58
N PRO A 49 -19.65 -0.57 2.35
CA PRO A 49 -19.48 -0.26 3.78
C PRO A 49 -18.82 -1.38 4.57
N SER A 50 -19.07 -2.64 4.22
CA SER A 50 -18.46 -3.74 4.96
C SER A 50 -16.95 -3.81 4.75
N LEU A 51 -16.48 -3.54 3.53
CA LEU A 51 -15.05 -3.50 3.25
C LEU A 51 -14.40 -2.32 3.97
N ARG A 52 -15.08 -1.18 4.00
CA ARG A 52 -14.56 -0.01 4.70
C ARG A 52 -14.52 -0.26 6.21
N ALA A 53 -15.51 -0.93 6.74
CA ALA A 53 -15.51 -1.29 8.15
C ALA A 53 -14.38 -2.24 8.50
N ASP A 54 -14.12 -3.23 7.63
CA ASP A 54 -13.00 -4.15 7.83
C ASP A 54 -11.67 -3.40 7.84
N MET A 55 -11.51 -2.47 6.89
CA MET A 55 -10.31 -1.64 6.83
C MET A 55 -10.16 -0.83 8.12
N ALA A 56 -11.25 -0.19 8.56
CA ALA A 56 -11.23 0.66 9.74
C ALA A 56 -10.87 -0.13 10.99
N GLU A 57 -11.37 -1.34 11.10
CA GLU A 57 -11.06 -2.20 12.23
C GLU A 57 -9.56 -2.52 12.29
N LYS A 58 -8.97 -2.83 11.14
CA LYS A 58 -7.55 -3.18 11.06
C LYS A 58 -6.65 -1.96 11.22
N ALA A 59 -7.06 -0.84 10.66
CA ALA A 59 -6.24 0.38 10.63
C ALA A 59 -6.42 1.26 11.85
N GLY A 60 -7.55 1.13 12.52
CA GLY A 60 -7.92 2.07 13.58
C GLY A 60 -8.39 3.42 13.04
N LYS A 61 -8.62 3.52 11.74
CA LYS A 61 -9.04 4.76 11.08
C LYS A 61 -9.96 4.43 9.92
N THR A 62 -10.86 5.35 9.60
CA THR A 62 -11.78 5.19 8.48
C THR A 62 -11.31 5.91 7.22
N SER A 63 -10.24 6.69 7.31
CA SER A 63 -9.74 7.47 6.18
C SER A 63 -9.02 6.58 5.18
N VAL A 64 -8.97 7.03 3.93
CA VAL A 64 -8.22 6.38 2.86
C VAL A 64 -7.17 7.36 2.36
N PRO A 65 -6.04 6.89 1.83
CA PRO A 65 -5.68 5.49 1.66
C PRO A 65 -5.23 4.85 2.98
N GLN A 66 -5.30 3.52 3.04
CA GLN A 66 -4.68 2.77 4.12
C GLN A 66 -3.86 1.66 3.47
N ILE A 67 -2.62 1.51 3.90
CA ILE A 67 -1.63 0.69 3.21
C ILE A 67 -1.04 -0.34 4.15
N TRP A 68 -0.91 -1.57 3.65
CA TRP A 68 -0.26 -2.67 4.37
C TRP A 68 0.86 -3.24 3.52
N VAL A 69 1.95 -3.61 4.17
CA VAL A 69 3.04 -4.35 3.53
C VAL A 69 3.25 -5.62 4.34
N ASN A 70 3.01 -6.76 3.72
CA ASN A 70 3.16 -8.07 4.36
C ASN A 70 2.36 -8.14 5.67
N ASP A 71 1.12 -7.68 5.62
CA ASP A 71 0.18 -7.65 6.75
C ASP A 71 0.55 -6.66 7.86
N LYS A 72 1.60 -5.88 7.65
CA LYS A 72 1.97 -4.83 8.59
C LYS A 72 1.38 -3.51 8.14
N HIS A 73 0.62 -2.86 9.01
CA HIS A 73 -0.03 -1.60 8.69
C HIS A 73 1.00 -0.47 8.61
N ILE A 74 1.07 0.16 7.45
CA ILE A 74 1.97 1.30 7.23
C ILE A 74 1.26 2.60 7.59
N GLY A 75 0.00 2.73 7.22
CA GLY A 75 -0.76 3.95 7.45
C GLY A 75 -1.29 4.53 6.15
N GLY A 76 -1.41 5.84 6.11
CA GLY A 76 -1.92 6.55 4.94
C GLY A 76 -0.81 7.07 4.05
N CYS A 77 -1.19 8.01 3.18
CA CYS A 77 -0.26 8.60 2.21
C CYS A 77 0.92 9.29 2.90
N ASP A 78 0.64 10.09 3.94
CA ASP A 78 1.69 10.82 4.63
C ASP A 78 2.69 9.86 5.27
N ASP A 79 2.20 8.78 5.87
CA ASP A 79 3.06 7.78 6.48
C ASP A 79 3.95 7.10 5.46
N LEU A 80 3.38 6.80 4.28
CA LEU A 80 4.13 6.18 3.20
C LEU A 80 5.25 7.09 2.71
N TYR A 81 4.94 8.37 2.50
CA TYR A 81 5.94 9.34 2.04
C TYR A 81 7.01 9.59 3.09
N ALA A 82 6.63 9.62 4.37
CA ALA A 82 7.60 9.80 5.44
C ALA A 82 8.62 8.66 5.44
N LEU A 83 8.16 7.43 5.31
CA LEU A 83 9.06 6.28 5.22
C LEU A 83 9.95 6.36 4.00
N TYR A 84 9.40 6.81 2.88
CA TYR A 84 10.17 6.94 1.65
C TYR A 84 11.28 7.97 1.81
N GLU A 85 10.95 9.14 2.37
CA GLU A 85 11.93 10.22 2.55
C GLU A 85 13.02 9.86 3.55
N GLU A 86 12.70 9.00 4.52
CA GLU A 86 13.68 8.54 5.49
C GLU A 86 14.52 7.37 4.98
N GLY A 87 14.26 6.90 3.78
CA GLY A 87 14.98 5.76 3.23
C GLY A 87 14.58 4.43 3.83
N LYS A 88 13.50 4.40 4.61
CA LYS A 88 13.06 3.18 5.28
C LYS A 88 12.11 2.35 4.44
N LEU A 89 11.39 2.99 3.53
CA LEU A 89 10.39 2.30 2.73
C LEU A 89 11.03 1.23 1.86
N GLU A 90 12.17 1.54 1.26
CA GLU A 90 12.87 0.59 0.40
C GLU A 90 13.30 -0.65 1.19
N LYS A 91 13.70 -0.46 2.45
CA LYS A 91 14.04 -1.60 3.30
C LYS A 91 12.82 -2.46 3.61
N ILE A 92 11.70 -1.83 3.91
CA ILE A 92 10.45 -2.54 4.21
C ILE A 92 10.00 -3.33 2.98
N LEU A 93 10.20 -2.76 1.80
CA LEU A 93 9.80 -3.38 0.53
C LEU A 93 10.88 -4.28 -0.05
N SER A 94 12.01 -4.38 0.59
CA SER A 94 13.14 -5.20 0.14
C SER A 94 13.62 -4.83 -1.26
N LEU A 95 13.67 -3.53 -1.53
CA LEU A 95 14.14 -3.02 -2.81
C LEU A 95 15.66 -2.83 -2.84
#